data_9498407dd85c5b6ec52f37bfd37f8382
#
_entry.id   9498407dd85c5b6ec52f37bfd37f8382
#
_cell.length_a   1.000
_cell.length_b   1.000
_cell.length_c   1.000
_cell.angle_alpha   90.00
_cell.angle_beta   90.00
_cell.angle_gamma   90.00
#
_symmetry.space_group_name_H-M   'P 1'
#
loop_
_entity.id
_entity.type
_entity.pdbx_description
1 polymer ?
#
loop_
_entity_poly.entity_id
_entity_poly.type
_entity_poly.pdbx_seq_one_letter_code
_entity_poly.pdbx_strand_id
1 'polypeptide(L)'
;MRGKRHYSEKRVPALQKFKFNHFGHDHVVLHENEIREEKGVFKFVNEQHRNQFLNELTGIIEAGNFILIARIIEKENLSGREAISNPYHIALGFCLETLHKFLLEKNQDDTLTHVVFESRGKKEDDELELEFRRICDGANRQGRNLPCGIILADKRSNSSGLQLADLVARPIGLSVPRPGQENRAFEVLKRKFFCSGGREQVGVGFENWGLKIFPSPESEKPR
;
A
#
# COMPACT_ATOMS: atom_id res chain seq x y z
N MET A 1 -17.60 -12.16 1.12
CA MET A 1 -17.16 -13.36 1.87
C MET A 1 -15.90 -14.05 1.32
N ARG A 2 -15.67 -14.18 0.01
CA ARG A 2 -14.46 -14.83 -0.54
C ARG A 2 -13.13 -14.16 -0.15
N GLY A 3 -13.08 -12.83 -0.05
CA GLY A 3 -11.86 -12.10 0.32
C GLY A 3 -11.38 -12.34 1.75
N LYS A 4 -12.30 -12.39 2.72
CA LYS A 4 -11.95 -12.63 4.13
C LYS A 4 -11.35 -14.02 4.33
N ARG A 5 -11.93 -15.06 3.72
CA ARG A 5 -11.42 -16.44 3.79
C ARG A 5 -10.03 -16.56 3.17
N HIS A 6 -9.80 -15.95 2.02
CA HIS A 6 -8.51 -16.02 1.35
C HIS A 6 -7.39 -15.33 2.17
N TYR A 7 -7.68 -14.22 2.83
CA TYR A 7 -6.71 -13.54 3.70
C TYR A 7 -6.34 -14.40 4.91
N SER A 8 -7.33 -14.93 5.64
CA SER A 8 -7.11 -15.71 6.85
C SER A 8 -6.59 -17.12 6.59
N GLU A 9 -7.06 -17.79 5.52
CA GLU A 9 -6.74 -19.20 5.29
C GLU A 9 -5.46 -19.42 4.48
N LYS A 10 -5.01 -18.43 3.68
CA LYS A 10 -3.85 -18.61 2.80
C LYS A 10 -2.70 -17.65 3.05
N ARG A 11 -2.97 -16.38 3.39
CA ARG A 11 -1.91 -15.37 3.46
C ARG A 11 -1.24 -15.29 4.79
N VAL A 12 -2.04 -15.18 5.84
CA VAL A 12 -1.51 -15.18 7.20
C VAL A 12 -0.66 -16.43 7.41
N PRO A 13 -1.14 -17.65 7.06
CA PRO A 13 -0.31 -18.83 7.14
C PRO A 13 0.95 -18.83 6.27
N ALA A 14 0.90 -18.28 5.07
CA ALA A 14 2.08 -18.22 4.20
C ALA A 14 3.19 -17.33 4.79
N LEU A 15 2.82 -16.15 5.28
CA LEU A 15 3.76 -15.23 5.92
C LEU A 15 4.26 -15.78 7.27
N GLN A 16 3.41 -16.43 8.06
CA GLN A 16 3.81 -17.09 9.28
C GLN A 16 4.79 -18.23 8.99
N LYS A 17 4.49 -19.12 8.04
CA LYS A 17 5.39 -20.19 7.62
C LYS A 17 6.75 -19.66 7.17
N PHE A 18 6.76 -18.60 6.39
CA PHE A 18 7.97 -17.92 5.96
C PHE A 18 8.81 -17.47 7.18
N LYS A 19 8.18 -16.81 8.16
CA LYS A 19 8.85 -16.37 9.38
C LYS A 19 9.39 -17.54 10.19
N PHE A 20 8.62 -18.60 10.34
CA PHE A 20 9.10 -19.82 11.01
C PHE A 20 10.32 -20.42 10.31
N ASN A 21 10.31 -20.50 9.00
CA ASN A 21 11.43 -21.05 8.23
C ASN A 21 12.72 -20.25 8.41
N HIS A 22 12.63 -18.90 8.47
CA HIS A 22 13.80 -18.04 8.53
C HIS A 22 14.24 -17.65 9.93
N PHE A 23 13.31 -17.62 10.89
CA PHE A 23 13.57 -17.11 12.26
C PHE A 23 13.23 -18.10 13.37
N GLY A 24 12.60 -19.23 13.07
CA GLY A 24 12.15 -20.20 14.06
C GLY A 24 10.88 -19.79 14.81
N HIS A 25 10.31 -18.62 14.54
CA HIS A 25 9.05 -18.11 15.14
C HIS A 25 8.41 -17.04 14.25
N ASP A 26 7.16 -16.69 14.52
CA ASP A 26 6.40 -15.73 13.72
C ASP A 26 6.27 -14.32 14.32
N HIS A 27 6.94 -14.06 15.46
CA HIS A 27 6.88 -12.76 16.14
C HIS A 27 7.65 -11.63 15.43
N VAL A 28 8.55 -11.95 14.51
CA VAL A 28 9.29 -10.95 13.74
C VAL A 28 8.33 -10.10 12.91
N VAL A 29 8.44 -8.79 13.03
CA VAL A 29 7.75 -7.84 12.17
C VAL A 29 8.66 -7.53 10.98
N LEU A 30 8.16 -7.75 9.76
CA LEU A 30 8.92 -7.49 8.53
C LEU A 30 8.83 -6.01 8.19
N HIS A 31 9.95 -5.30 8.27
CA HIS A 31 10.09 -3.91 7.87
C HIS A 31 11.03 -3.79 6.67
N GLU A 32 10.59 -3.13 5.60
CA GLU A 32 11.38 -2.94 4.37
C GLU A 32 12.75 -2.37 4.69
N ASN A 33 12.79 -1.30 5.49
CA ASN A 33 14.03 -0.62 5.82
C ASN A 33 15.01 -1.51 6.59
N GLU A 34 14.53 -2.30 7.55
CA GLU A 34 15.38 -3.20 8.35
C GLU A 34 15.92 -4.35 7.50
N ILE A 35 15.07 -4.93 6.62
CA ILE A 35 15.48 -5.98 5.68
C ILE A 35 16.55 -5.46 4.72
N ARG A 36 16.32 -4.29 4.13
CA ARG A 36 17.23 -3.67 3.16
C ARG A 36 18.58 -3.30 3.76
N GLU A 37 18.57 -2.80 4.99
CA GLU A 37 19.77 -2.37 5.71
C GLU A 37 20.39 -3.50 6.55
N GLU A 38 19.85 -4.71 6.46
CA GLU A 38 20.31 -5.92 7.17
C GLU A 38 20.43 -5.69 8.69
N LYS A 39 19.44 -4.98 9.28
CA LYS A 39 19.41 -4.62 10.69
C LYS A 39 18.76 -5.70 11.55
N GLY A 40 19.20 -5.77 12.81
CA GLY A 40 18.57 -6.62 13.82
C GLY A 40 18.62 -8.10 13.44
N VAL A 41 17.46 -8.72 13.34
CA VAL A 41 17.31 -10.15 12.98
C VAL A 41 17.51 -10.43 11.48
N PHE A 42 17.58 -9.39 10.66
CA PHE A 42 17.75 -9.51 9.20
C PHE A 42 19.21 -9.52 8.76
N LYS A 43 20.13 -9.92 9.64
CA LYS A 43 21.56 -10.15 9.29
C LYS A 43 21.67 -11.48 8.55
N PHE A 44 21.97 -11.41 7.26
CA PHE A 44 22.13 -12.60 6.45
C PHE A 44 23.56 -13.15 6.57
N VAL A 45 23.69 -14.47 6.59
CA VAL A 45 25.00 -15.14 6.71
C VAL A 45 25.86 -14.90 5.47
N ASN A 46 25.21 -14.84 4.30
CA ASN A 46 25.85 -14.60 3.00
C ASN A 46 24.82 -14.11 1.98
N GLU A 47 25.27 -13.72 0.82
CA GLU A 47 24.45 -13.23 -0.27
C GLU A 47 23.42 -14.28 -0.77
N GLN A 48 23.79 -15.55 -0.79
CA GLN A 48 22.90 -16.62 -1.20
C GLN A 48 21.69 -16.72 -0.25
N HIS A 49 21.91 -16.67 1.06
CA HIS A 49 20.84 -16.66 2.06
C HIS A 49 19.94 -15.43 1.91
N ARG A 50 20.53 -14.25 1.70
CA ARG A 50 19.78 -13.02 1.42
C ARG A 50 18.91 -13.15 0.18
N ASN A 51 19.47 -13.63 -0.91
CA ASN A 51 18.74 -13.80 -2.18
C ASN A 51 17.62 -14.82 -2.05
N GLN A 52 17.83 -15.92 -1.33
CA GLN A 52 16.79 -16.90 -1.04
C GLN A 52 15.64 -16.25 -0.26
N PHE A 53 15.94 -15.53 0.82
CA PHE A 53 14.95 -14.82 1.64
C PHE A 53 14.10 -13.85 0.79
N LEU A 54 14.74 -13.01 -0.02
CA LEU A 54 14.06 -12.02 -0.87
C LEU A 54 13.22 -12.68 -1.97
N ASN A 55 13.70 -13.77 -2.56
CA ASN A 55 12.96 -14.52 -3.58
C ASN A 55 11.71 -15.20 -2.98
N GLU A 56 11.81 -15.83 -1.81
CA GLU A 56 10.67 -16.43 -1.13
C GLU A 56 9.63 -15.37 -0.72
N LEU A 57 10.09 -14.21 -0.18
CA LEU A 57 9.21 -13.10 0.17
C LEU A 57 8.49 -12.53 -1.07
N THR A 58 9.21 -12.37 -2.17
CA THR A 58 8.65 -11.95 -3.46
C THR A 58 7.61 -12.94 -3.96
N GLY A 59 7.88 -14.24 -3.84
CA GLY A 59 6.93 -15.31 -4.21
C GLY A 59 5.62 -15.26 -3.39
N ILE A 60 5.70 -14.92 -2.10
CA ILE A 60 4.51 -14.72 -1.24
C ILE A 60 3.68 -13.53 -1.73
N ILE A 61 4.34 -12.42 -2.08
CA ILE A 61 3.70 -11.23 -2.64
C ILE A 61 3.05 -11.57 -3.98
N GLU A 62 3.78 -12.26 -4.86
CA GLU A 62 3.30 -12.65 -6.18
C GLU A 62 2.09 -13.59 -6.12
N ALA A 63 2.14 -14.61 -5.29
CA ALA A 63 1.03 -15.54 -5.08
C ALA A 63 -0.16 -14.90 -4.36
N GLY A 64 0.07 -13.77 -3.69
CA GLY A 64 -0.95 -13.07 -2.92
C GLY A 64 -2.10 -12.55 -3.79
N ASN A 65 -3.37 -12.83 -3.41
CA ASN A 65 -4.56 -12.25 -4.04
C ASN A 65 -4.99 -10.97 -3.32
N PHE A 66 -4.46 -9.80 -3.70
CA PHE A 66 -4.78 -8.47 -3.17
C PHE A 66 -4.79 -7.42 -4.28
N ILE A 67 -5.38 -6.34 -3.96
CA ILE A 67 -5.39 -5.17 -4.83
C ILE A 67 -4.51 -4.11 -4.19
N LEU A 68 -3.67 -3.49 -5.01
CA LEU A 68 -2.89 -2.32 -4.64
C LEU A 68 -3.58 -1.04 -5.14
N ILE A 69 -3.61 -0.08 -4.25
CA ILE A 69 -3.97 1.31 -4.56
C ILE A 69 -2.85 2.16 -3.95
N ALA A 70 -2.17 2.94 -4.78
CA ALA A 70 -1.05 3.76 -4.34
C ALA A 70 -1.09 5.16 -4.96
N ARG A 71 -0.56 6.13 -4.22
CA ARG A 71 -0.29 7.47 -4.73
C ARG A 71 1.14 7.86 -4.42
N ILE A 72 1.84 8.31 -5.45
CA ILE A 72 3.17 8.91 -5.32
C ILE A 72 2.99 10.42 -5.31
N ILE A 73 3.55 11.08 -4.29
CA ILE A 73 3.56 12.54 -4.18
C ILE A 73 4.97 13.02 -4.46
N GLU A 74 5.15 13.72 -5.57
CA GLU A 74 6.40 14.39 -5.93
C GLU A 74 6.44 15.76 -5.23
N LYS A 75 6.98 15.77 -4.02
CA LYS A 75 6.95 16.95 -3.13
C LYS A 75 7.61 18.18 -3.75
N GLU A 76 8.65 17.96 -4.55
CA GLU A 76 9.40 19.02 -5.22
C GLU A 76 8.58 19.74 -6.29
N ASN A 77 7.57 19.06 -6.83
CA ASN A 77 6.68 19.57 -7.87
C ASN A 77 5.37 20.14 -7.33
N LEU A 78 5.18 20.16 -6.01
CA LEU A 78 4.00 20.76 -5.39
C LEU A 78 4.07 22.28 -5.47
N SER A 79 2.97 22.94 -5.88
CA SER A 79 2.87 24.40 -6.02
C SER A 79 1.58 24.94 -5.40
N GLY A 80 1.55 26.26 -5.13
CA GLY A 80 0.37 26.95 -4.63
C GLY A 80 -0.19 26.37 -3.33
N ARG A 81 -1.49 26.10 -3.28
CA ARG A 81 -2.17 25.53 -2.08
C ARG A 81 -1.70 24.11 -1.76
N GLU A 82 -1.22 23.38 -2.74
CA GLU A 82 -0.75 21.99 -2.58
C GLU A 82 0.58 21.94 -1.83
N ALA A 83 1.45 22.91 -2.02
CA ALA A 83 2.72 23.04 -1.29
C ALA A 83 2.53 23.25 0.22
N ILE A 84 1.37 23.82 0.62
CA ILE A 84 1.02 24.07 2.03
C ILE A 84 0.27 22.88 2.63
N SER A 85 -0.32 22.02 1.77
CA SER A 85 -1.11 20.87 2.21
C SER A 85 -0.20 19.73 2.67
N ASN A 86 -0.66 18.98 3.67
CA ASN A 86 0.04 17.77 4.10
C ASN A 86 -0.01 16.71 2.98
N PRO A 87 1.14 16.27 2.42
CA PRO A 87 1.17 15.29 1.34
C PRO A 87 0.49 13.96 1.71
N TYR A 88 0.49 13.60 2.99
CA TYR A 88 -0.20 12.40 3.46
C TYR A 88 -1.71 12.52 3.35
N HIS A 89 -2.28 13.71 3.59
CA HIS A 89 -3.71 13.97 3.43
C HIS A 89 -4.13 13.89 1.97
N ILE A 90 -3.30 14.41 1.04
CA ILE A 90 -3.53 14.30 -0.39
C ILE A 90 -3.54 12.82 -0.83
N ALA A 91 -2.56 12.06 -0.36
CA ALA A 91 -2.47 10.63 -0.67
C ALA A 91 -3.65 9.84 -0.07
N LEU A 92 -4.04 10.16 1.17
CA LEU A 92 -5.15 9.53 1.87
C LEU A 92 -6.47 9.73 1.10
N GLY A 93 -6.81 10.96 0.73
CA GLY A 93 -8.02 11.27 -0.02
C GLY A 93 -8.11 10.48 -1.31
N PHE A 94 -7.02 10.47 -2.09
CA PHE A 94 -6.97 9.67 -3.30
C PHE A 94 -7.18 8.17 -3.05
N CYS A 95 -6.50 7.61 -2.06
CA CYS A 95 -6.58 6.17 -1.77
C CYS A 95 -8.00 5.77 -1.35
N LEU A 96 -8.66 6.59 -0.51
CA LEU A 96 -10.04 6.34 -0.07
C LEU A 96 -11.04 6.46 -1.22
N GLU A 97 -10.91 7.49 -2.08
CA GLU A 97 -11.76 7.65 -3.26
C GLU A 97 -11.59 6.49 -4.26
N THR A 98 -10.36 6.00 -4.43
CA THR A 98 -10.09 4.87 -5.32
C THR A 98 -10.56 3.56 -4.70
N LEU A 99 -10.40 3.39 -3.38
CA LEU A 99 -10.97 2.26 -2.65
C LEU A 99 -12.48 2.20 -2.82
N HIS A 100 -13.17 3.34 -2.69
CA HIS A 100 -14.61 3.39 -2.89
C HIS A 100 -15.02 2.98 -4.31
N LYS A 101 -14.29 3.44 -5.35
CA LYS A 101 -14.53 2.97 -6.73
C LYS A 101 -14.37 1.46 -6.86
N PHE A 102 -13.35 0.89 -6.24
CA PHE A 102 -13.16 -0.55 -6.21
C PHE A 102 -14.31 -1.28 -5.50
N LEU A 103 -14.81 -0.72 -4.38
CA LEU A 103 -15.94 -1.29 -3.65
C LEU A 103 -17.24 -1.25 -4.47
N LEU A 104 -17.48 -0.15 -5.19
CA LEU A 104 -18.60 -0.03 -6.16
C LEU A 104 -18.55 -1.13 -7.22
N GLU A 105 -17.38 -1.37 -7.84
CA GLU A 105 -17.22 -2.45 -8.83
C GLU A 105 -17.46 -3.85 -8.24
N LYS A 106 -17.34 -3.99 -6.93
CA LYS A 106 -17.57 -5.27 -6.21
C LYS A 106 -18.95 -5.36 -5.59
N ASN A 107 -19.83 -4.35 -5.77
CA ASN A 107 -21.12 -4.24 -5.10
C ASN A 107 -20.97 -4.40 -3.57
N GLN A 108 -20.01 -3.69 -2.99
CA GLN A 108 -19.69 -3.70 -1.54
C GLN A 108 -19.61 -2.29 -0.95
N ASP A 109 -20.10 -1.30 -1.67
CA ASP A 109 -20.08 0.12 -1.31
C ASP A 109 -21.11 0.49 -0.22
N ASP A 110 -22.04 -0.38 0.08
CA ASP A 110 -23.00 -0.29 1.18
C ASP A 110 -22.50 -0.91 2.50
N THR A 111 -21.34 -1.58 2.45
CA THR A 111 -20.80 -2.30 3.60
C THR A 111 -19.65 -1.52 4.23
N LEU A 112 -19.68 -1.35 5.57
CA LEU A 112 -18.57 -0.72 6.30
C LEU A 112 -17.24 -1.43 6.03
N THR A 113 -16.29 -0.69 5.44
CA THR A 113 -14.94 -1.16 5.15
C THR A 113 -13.96 -0.56 6.16
N HIS A 114 -13.28 -1.42 6.91
CA HIS A 114 -12.26 -0.97 7.85
C HIS A 114 -10.93 -0.72 7.13
N VAL A 115 -10.37 0.46 7.35
CA VAL A 115 -9.04 0.87 6.90
C VAL A 115 -8.11 0.89 8.11
N VAL A 116 -7.07 0.06 8.06
CA VAL A 116 -6.15 -0.12 9.18
C VAL A 116 -4.88 0.68 8.90
N PHE A 117 -4.49 1.52 9.84
CA PHE A 117 -3.24 2.29 9.80
C PHE A 117 -2.32 1.86 10.95
N GLU A 118 -1.01 1.98 10.74
CA GLU A 118 -0.04 1.86 11.81
C GLU A 118 -0.01 3.17 12.62
N SER A 119 -0.20 3.06 13.94
CA SER A 119 -0.10 4.17 14.87
C SER A 119 1.32 4.75 14.90
N ARG A 120 1.42 6.07 14.87
CA ARG A 120 2.69 6.82 14.93
C ARG A 120 2.83 7.68 16.19
N GLY A 121 1.85 7.64 17.05
CA GLY A 121 1.77 8.43 18.25
C GLY A 121 0.53 9.32 18.25
N LYS A 122 0.13 9.75 19.45
CA LYS A 122 -1.17 10.39 19.68
C LYS A 122 -1.44 11.57 18.74
N LYS A 123 -0.46 12.46 18.56
CA LYS A 123 -0.65 13.68 17.77
C LYS A 123 -0.90 13.35 16.29
N GLU A 124 -0.05 12.52 15.70
CA GLU A 124 -0.15 12.10 14.31
C GLU A 124 -1.40 11.26 14.05
N ASP A 125 -1.78 10.45 15.03
CA ASP A 125 -2.97 9.61 14.99
C ASP A 125 -4.25 10.46 15.04
N ASP A 126 -4.31 11.46 15.93
CA ASP A 126 -5.43 12.42 16.02
C ASP A 126 -5.58 13.24 14.72
N GLU A 127 -4.48 13.71 14.13
CA GLU A 127 -4.47 14.44 12.86
C GLU A 127 -4.95 13.54 11.69
N LEU A 128 -4.48 12.30 11.65
CA LEU A 128 -4.88 11.31 10.64
C LEU A 128 -6.36 10.97 10.75
N GLU A 129 -6.84 10.72 11.97
CA GLU A 129 -8.26 10.38 12.21
C GLU A 129 -9.17 11.54 11.82
N LEU A 130 -8.82 12.78 12.18
CA LEU A 130 -9.59 13.95 11.81
C LEU A 130 -9.72 14.08 10.29
N GLU A 131 -8.62 13.96 9.55
CA GLU A 131 -8.63 14.06 8.10
C GLU A 131 -9.37 12.88 7.45
N PHE A 132 -9.19 11.66 7.98
CA PHE A 132 -9.91 10.49 7.52
C PHE A 132 -11.43 10.69 7.63
N ARG A 133 -11.92 11.15 8.78
CA ARG A 133 -13.35 11.42 9.00
C ARG A 133 -13.83 12.51 8.06
N ARG A 134 -13.09 13.63 7.94
CA ARG A 134 -13.43 14.72 7.04
C ARG A 134 -13.65 14.23 5.60
N ILE A 135 -12.76 13.37 5.10
CA ILE A 135 -12.86 12.79 3.75
C ILE A 135 -14.06 11.86 3.66
N CYS A 136 -14.25 10.98 4.65
CA CYS A 136 -15.36 10.01 4.65
C CYS A 136 -16.72 10.68 4.80
N ASP A 137 -16.81 11.83 5.46
CA ASP A 137 -18.05 12.60 5.65
C ASP A 137 -18.39 13.51 4.45
N GLY A 138 -17.73 13.34 3.32
CA GLY A 138 -18.07 14.00 2.07
C GLY A 138 -17.12 15.09 1.59
N ALA A 139 -16.09 15.48 2.38
CA ALA A 139 -15.07 16.42 1.93
C ALA A 139 -14.06 15.73 1.00
N ASN A 140 -14.54 15.10 -0.04
CA ASN A 140 -13.80 14.40 -1.08
C ASN A 140 -14.26 14.86 -2.46
N ARG A 141 -13.56 14.47 -3.53
CA ARG A 141 -13.89 14.88 -4.92
C ARG A 141 -15.22 14.37 -5.41
N GLN A 142 -15.76 13.32 -4.79
CA GLN A 142 -17.06 12.74 -5.15
C GLN A 142 -18.22 13.44 -4.44
N GLY A 143 -17.95 14.25 -3.40
CA GLY A 143 -18.97 14.98 -2.63
C GLY A 143 -19.95 14.06 -1.91
N ARG A 144 -19.53 12.86 -1.53
CA ARG A 144 -20.41 11.86 -0.89
C ARG A 144 -19.74 11.15 0.27
N ASN A 145 -20.54 10.60 1.15
CA ASN A 145 -20.05 9.81 2.26
C ASN A 145 -19.43 8.49 1.75
N LEU A 146 -18.31 8.12 2.35
CA LEU A 146 -17.63 6.85 2.10
C LEU A 146 -17.86 5.92 3.30
N PRO A 147 -18.34 4.68 3.11
CA PRO A 147 -18.61 3.75 4.19
C PRO A 147 -17.31 3.13 4.72
N CYS A 148 -16.42 3.96 5.22
CA CYS A 148 -15.13 3.54 5.74
C CYS A 148 -15.01 3.86 7.23
N GLY A 149 -14.42 2.93 7.99
CA GLY A 149 -14.06 3.08 9.39
C GLY A 149 -12.55 2.97 9.59
N ILE A 150 -11.98 3.81 10.45
CA ILE A 150 -10.56 3.82 10.76
C ILE A 150 -10.26 2.86 11.92
N ILE A 151 -9.14 2.14 11.82
CA ILE A 151 -8.54 1.36 12.90
C ILE A 151 -7.05 1.75 12.98
N LEU A 152 -6.63 2.22 14.14
CA LEU A 152 -5.23 2.50 14.45
C LEU A 152 -4.63 1.29 15.16
N ALA A 153 -3.64 0.65 14.56
CA ALA A 153 -3.01 -0.55 15.07
C ALA A 153 -1.60 -0.23 15.59
N ASP A 154 -1.27 -0.75 16.77
CA ASP A 154 0.09 -0.61 17.30
C ASP A 154 1.11 -1.25 16.34
N LYS A 155 2.29 -0.64 16.21
CA LYS A 155 3.39 -1.12 15.35
C LYS A 155 3.76 -2.57 15.65
N ARG A 156 3.63 -3.00 16.92
CA ARG A 156 3.95 -4.37 17.36
C ARG A 156 2.81 -5.35 17.13
N SER A 157 1.68 -4.92 16.56
CA SER A 157 0.52 -5.81 16.32
C SER A 157 0.80 -6.98 15.37
N ASN A 158 1.97 -7.01 14.73
CA ASN A 158 2.39 -8.05 13.79
C ASN A 158 1.36 -8.29 12.65
N SER A 159 0.64 -7.24 12.27
CA SER A 159 -0.37 -7.29 11.21
C SER A 159 0.25 -7.62 9.86
N SER A 160 -0.10 -8.76 9.28
CA SER A 160 0.38 -9.17 7.96
C SER A 160 0.03 -8.17 6.87
N GLY A 161 -1.12 -7.50 6.96
CA GLY A 161 -1.55 -6.48 6.00
C GLY A 161 -0.67 -5.24 6.05
N LEU A 162 -0.37 -4.73 7.25
CA LEU A 162 0.51 -3.58 7.42
C LEU A 162 1.94 -3.88 6.98
N GLN A 163 2.47 -5.06 7.31
CA GLN A 163 3.79 -5.49 6.84
C GLN A 163 3.85 -5.57 5.31
N LEU A 164 2.84 -6.14 4.67
CA LEU A 164 2.78 -6.16 3.20
C LEU A 164 2.71 -4.75 2.61
N ALA A 165 1.97 -3.83 3.23
CA ALA A 165 1.91 -2.44 2.78
C ALA A 165 3.27 -1.74 2.87
N ASP A 166 4.01 -1.95 3.97
CA ASP A 166 5.37 -1.42 4.15
C ASP A 166 6.35 -1.97 3.11
N LEU A 167 6.35 -3.29 2.91
CA LEU A 167 7.24 -3.98 1.96
C LEU A 167 7.05 -3.53 0.51
N VAL A 168 5.83 -3.15 0.10
CA VAL A 168 5.56 -2.74 -1.29
C VAL A 168 5.71 -1.24 -1.52
N ALA A 169 5.73 -0.42 -0.46
CA ALA A 169 5.74 1.03 -0.58
C ALA A 169 7.01 1.56 -1.28
N ARG A 170 8.19 1.06 -0.90
CA ARG A 170 9.45 1.51 -1.48
C ARG A 170 9.62 1.13 -2.95
N PRO A 171 9.41 -0.12 -3.41
CA PRO A 171 9.46 -0.45 -4.83
C PRO A 171 8.55 0.44 -5.69
N ILE A 172 7.34 0.73 -5.19
CA ILE A 172 6.40 1.64 -5.85
C ILE A 172 6.97 3.06 -5.87
N GLY A 173 7.46 3.57 -4.74
CA GLY A 173 8.01 4.92 -4.64
C GLY A 173 9.23 5.16 -5.53
N LEU A 174 10.04 4.13 -5.80
CA LEU A 174 11.24 4.22 -6.64
C LEU A 174 10.92 4.11 -8.15
N SER A 175 9.75 3.62 -8.54
CA SER A 175 9.41 3.42 -9.94
C SER A 175 9.32 4.71 -10.75
N VAL A 176 9.04 5.85 -10.11
CA VAL A 176 8.91 7.16 -10.76
C VAL A 176 10.26 7.88 -10.87
N PRO A 177 11.00 8.15 -9.77
CA PRO A 177 12.25 8.91 -9.86
C PRO A 177 13.39 8.13 -10.55
N ARG A 178 13.23 6.83 -10.77
CA ARG A 178 14.25 5.96 -11.37
C ARG A 178 13.65 5.01 -12.42
N PRO A 179 13.00 5.53 -13.48
CA PRO A 179 12.28 4.69 -14.44
C PRO A 179 13.19 3.78 -15.26
N GLY A 180 14.47 4.14 -15.42
CA GLY A 180 15.48 3.33 -16.13
C GLY A 180 16.22 2.32 -15.26
N GLN A 181 15.97 2.31 -13.95
CA GLN A 181 16.60 1.36 -13.04
C GLN A 181 15.76 0.08 -12.94
N GLU A 182 16.39 -1.08 -13.09
CA GLU A 182 15.73 -2.36 -12.87
C GLU A 182 15.07 -2.40 -11.49
N ASN A 183 13.76 -2.63 -11.46
CA ASN A 183 12.96 -2.72 -10.24
C ASN A 183 12.07 -3.98 -10.30
N ARG A 184 12.73 -5.14 -10.15
CA ARG A 184 12.08 -6.45 -10.22
C ARG A 184 10.87 -6.58 -9.28
N ALA A 185 10.96 -5.98 -8.08
CA ALA A 185 9.85 -5.99 -7.14
C ALA A 185 8.64 -5.22 -7.70
N PHE A 186 8.85 -4.06 -8.33
CA PHE A 186 7.78 -3.29 -8.95
C PHE A 186 7.12 -4.04 -10.12
N GLU A 187 7.90 -4.78 -10.93
CA GLU A 187 7.34 -5.59 -12.03
C GLU A 187 6.33 -6.62 -11.53
N VAL A 188 6.61 -7.28 -10.41
CA VAL A 188 5.66 -8.19 -9.75
C VAL A 188 4.42 -7.43 -9.28
N LEU A 189 4.59 -6.21 -8.73
CA LEU A 189 3.51 -5.40 -8.19
C LEU A 189 2.57 -4.83 -9.25
N LYS A 190 3.02 -4.62 -10.49
CA LYS A 190 2.16 -4.13 -11.60
C LYS A 190 0.88 -4.95 -11.74
N ARG A 191 0.96 -6.26 -11.54
CA ARG A 191 -0.18 -7.19 -11.63
C ARG A 191 -1.14 -7.13 -10.43
N LYS A 192 -0.82 -6.36 -9.41
CA LYS A 192 -1.60 -6.22 -8.18
C LYS A 192 -2.40 -4.94 -8.13
N PHE A 193 -2.05 -3.94 -8.93
CA PHE A 193 -2.76 -2.68 -8.92
C PHE A 193 -4.21 -2.81 -9.39
N PHE A 194 -5.07 -2.02 -8.78
CA PHE A 194 -6.40 -1.78 -9.32
C PHE A 194 -6.28 -1.16 -10.71
N CYS A 195 -6.98 -1.71 -11.71
CA CYS A 195 -6.87 -1.28 -13.10
C CYS A 195 -8.24 -1.05 -13.73
N SER A 196 -8.28 -0.21 -14.76
CA SER A 196 -9.44 -0.08 -15.62
C SER A 196 -9.64 -1.35 -16.45
N GLY A 197 -10.89 -1.66 -16.85
CA GLY A 197 -11.17 -2.82 -17.71
C GLY A 197 -11.04 -4.17 -17.03
N GLY A 198 -10.89 -4.21 -15.71
CA GLY A 198 -10.91 -5.45 -14.93
C GLY A 198 -9.72 -6.37 -15.21
N ARG A 199 -9.98 -7.68 -15.32
CA ARG A 199 -8.91 -8.70 -15.41
C ARG A 199 -8.10 -8.67 -16.70
N GLU A 200 -8.67 -8.14 -17.78
CA GLU A 200 -8.00 -8.07 -19.10
C GLU A 200 -6.87 -7.04 -19.11
N GLN A 201 -6.92 -6.04 -18.22
CA GLN A 201 -5.95 -4.96 -18.11
C GLN A 201 -4.97 -5.15 -16.95
N VAL A 202 -4.92 -6.34 -16.34
CA VAL A 202 -3.99 -6.62 -15.24
C VAL A 202 -2.54 -6.48 -15.70
N GLY A 203 -1.81 -5.60 -15.02
CA GLY A 203 -0.41 -5.31 -15.30
C GLY A 203 -0.15 -4.16 -16.25
N VAL A 204 -1.17 -3.65 -16.97
CA VAL A 204 -1.03 -2.55 -17.94
C VAL A 204 -2.00 -1.38 -17.70
N GLY A 205 -3.23 -1.64 -17.30
CA GLY A 205 -4.27 -0.61 -17.12
C GLY A 205 -4.33 0.02 -15.72
N PHE A 206 -3.23 0.07 -14.98
CA PHE A 206 -3.22 0.53 -13.60
C PHE A 206 -2.87 2.01 -13.42
N GLU A 207 -2.21 2.62 -14.41
CA GLU A 207 -1.84 4.03 -14.37
C GLU A 207 -3.10 4.91 -14.34
N ASN A 208 -3.07 5.95 -13.52
CA ASN A 208 -4.21 6.82 -13.22
C ASN A 208 -5.43 6.11 -12.59
N TRP A 209 -5.32 4.81 -12.31
CA TRP A 209 -6.31 4.00 -11.57
C TRP A 209 -5.77 3.55 -10.21
N GLY A 210 -5.10 2.44 -10.13
CA GLY A 210 -4.50 1.93 -8.91
C GLY A 210 -3.21 2.62 -8.52
N LEU A 211 -2.47 3.15 -9.48
CA LEU A 211 -1.29 3.97 -9.24
C LEU A 211 -1.51 5.37 -9.82
N LYS A 212 -1.34 6.39 -9.00
CA LYS A 212 -1.35 7.79 -9.45
C LYS A 212 -0.14 8.53 -8.93
N ILE A 213 0.40 9.41 -9.79
CA ILE A 213 1.46 10.36 -9.47
C ILE A 213 0.82 11.72 -9.27
N PHE A 214 1.32 12.50 -8.30
CA PHE A 214 0.84 13.85 -8.06
C PHE A 214 1.99 14.80 -7.70
N PRO A 215 2.02 16.00 -8.30
CA PRO A 215 1.13 16.47 -9.36
C PRO A 215 1.23 15.62 -10.62
N SER A 216 0.17 15.61 -11.43
CA SER A 216 0.18 14.85 -12.68
C SER A 216 1.15 15.51 -13.66
N PRO A 217 2.00 14.77 -14.37
CA PRO A 217 2.87 15.32 -15.41
C PRO A 217 2.11 16.10 -16.51
N GLU A 218 0.84 15.80 -16.68
CA GLU A 218 -0.03 16.52 -17.65
C GLU A 218 -0.55 17.87 -17.13
N SER A 219 -0.45 18.15 -15.83
CA SER A 219 -0.91 19.42 -15.24
C SER A 219 0.07 20.58 -15.48
N GLU A 220 1.25 20.33 -16.01
CA GLU A 220 2.28 21.33 -16.31
C GLU A 220 2.17 21.96 -17.72
N LYS A 221 1.17 21.58 -18.52
CA LYS A 221 0.92 22.29 -19.78
C LYS A 221 0.04 23.51 -19.50
N PRO A 222 0.60 24.75 -19.47
CA PRO A 222 -0.23 25.95 -19.46
C PRO A 222 -1.07 25.95 -20.74
N ARG A 223 -2.35 26.11 -20.60
CA ARG A 223 -3.24 26.46 -21.69
C ARG A 223 -3.08 27.92 -22.05
#